data_cf73725c051f4837f8feedaa60d5caf8
#
_entry.id   cf73725c051f4837f8feedaa60d5caf8
#
_cell.length_a   1.000
_cell.length_b   1.000
_cell.length_c   1.000
_cell.angle_alpha   90.00
_cell.angle_beta   90.00
_cell.angle_gamma   90.00
#
_symmetry.space_group_name_H-M   'P 1'
#
loop_
_entity.id
_entity.type
_entity.pdbx_description
1 polymer ?
#
loop_
_entity_poly.entity_id
_entity_poly.type
_entity_poly.pdbx_seq_one_letter_code
_entity_poly.pdbx_strand_id
1 'polypeptide(L)'
;MVITRHEATREPPIPARNGPVTDERIRILVVDDDPEFLDTLREYLEHLGNRYVVETAARGSEALSMVARARPDMVILDVEMPGMSGVQVLASLRALDPTIPVIMLTANTDGSVAGETLKLGAVSYAPKPLNLKYLDHLVATFATKPRGGSSA
;
A
#
# COMPACT_ATOMS: atom_id res chain seq x y z
N MET A 1 43.27 10.10 -7.13
CA MET A 1 42.65 9.71 -7.06
C MET A 1 41.99 9.29 -7.09
N VAL A 2 41.99 9.48 -7.09
CA VAL A 2 41.16 9.05 -7.05
C VAL A 2 40.32 8.81 -7.09
N ILE A 3 40.53 9.02 -6.99
CA ILE A 3 39.66 8.78 -6.88
C ILE A 3 38.85 8.45 -6.90
N THR A 4 38.94 8.56 -6.85
CA THR A 4 38.14 8.22 -6.78
C THR A 4 37.37 7.88 -6.67
N ARG A 5 37.50 8.00 -6.55
CA ARG A 5 36.71 7.70 -6.33
C ARG A 5 35.87 7.33 -6.17
N HIS A 6 35.79 7.42 -5.93
CA HIS A 6 34.93 7.10 -5.67
C HIS A 6 34.23 7.13 -5.69
N GLU A 7 34.33 7.49 -5.77
CA GLU A 7 33.63 7.60 -5.69
C GLU A 7 32.75 7.48 -5.96
N ALA A 8 33.11 7.82 -5.99
CA ALA A 8 32.17 7.85 -6.10
C ALA A 8 31.22 7.55 -6.26
N THR A 9 31.19 7.61 -6.19
CA THR A 9 30.28 7.52 -6.18
C THR A 9 29.49 7.33 -5.96
N ARG A 10 29.56 7.39 -5.90
CA ARG A 10 28.73 7.39 -5.49
C ARG A 10 27.82 7.74 -5.49
N GLU A 11 27.62 8.26 -5.27
CA GLU A 11 26.71 8.78 -5.06
C GLU A 11 26.07 9.40 -5.27
N PRO A 12 25.89 9.58 -5.48
CA PRO A 12 25.14 10.38 -5.45
C PRO A 12 24.42 10.88 -5.08
N PRO A 13 24.31 11.28 -5.02
CA PRO A 13 23.57 11.83 -4.53
C PRO A 13 22.89 12.47 -4.26
N ILE A 14 22.81 12.73 -4.05
CA ILE A 14 22.21 13.33 -3.52
C ILE A 14 21.64 14.30 -3.73
N PRO A 15 21.08 14.28 -4.00
CA PRO A 15 20.58 15.22 -4.38
C PRO A 15 19.91 15.97 -3.74
N ALA A 16 19.40 16.06 -3.81
CA ALA A 16 18.72 16.76 -3.44
C ALA A 16 18.82 17.34 -2.40
N ARG A 17 19.47 17.77 -2.18
CA ARG A 17 19.65 18.38 -1.27
C ARG A 17 19.12 19.58 -1.31
N ASN A 18 18.72 20.11 -2.21
CA ASN A 18 18.23 21.36 -2.27
C ASN A 18 16.87 21.41 -1.98
N GLY A 19 16.16 20.56 -1.71
CA GLY A 19 14.80 20.61 -1.42
C GLY A 19 14.41 19.27 -0.98
N PRO A 20 13.16 18.97 -0.68
CA PRO A 20 12.77 17.67 -0.22
C PRO A 20 13.07 16.64 -1.29
N VAL A 21 13.63 15.55 -0.86
CA VAL A 21 13.82 14.43 -1.73
C VAL A 21 12.51 13.70 -1.81
N THR A 22 11.99 13.49 -3.00
CA THR A 22 10.76 12.77 -3.17
C THR A 22 11.06 11.43 -3.75
N ASP A 23 10.56 10.40 -3.12
CA ASP A 23 10.62 9.05 -3.66
C ASP A 23 9.45 8.92 -4.61
N GLU A 24 9.75 8.72 -5.88
CA GLU A 24 8.71 8.63 -6.89
C GLU A 24 7.95 7.31 -6.83
N ARG A 25 8.43 6.36 -6.05
CA ARG A 25 7.76 5.08 -6.00
C ARG A 25 6.44 5.20 -5.24
N ILE A 26 5.54 4.31 -5.57
CA ILE A 26 4.23 4.25 -4.94
C ILE A 26 4.34 3.46 -3.64
N ARG A 27 3.83 4.01 -2.56
CA ARG A 27 3.89 3.37 -1.25
C ARG A 27 2.60 2.63 -0.99
N ILE A 28 2.72 1.32 -0.77
CA ILE A 28 1.58 0.46 -0.51
C ILE A 28 1.70 -0.11 0.89
N LEU A 29 0.61 0.00 1.66
CA LEU A 29 0.53 -0.64 2.97
C LEU A 29 -0.32 -1.89 2.84
N VAL A 30 0.22 -3.05 3.20
CA VAL A 30 -0.51 -4.31 3.18
C VAL A 30 -0.81 -4.71 4.62
N VAL A 31 -2.07 -5.01 4.90
CA VAL A 31 -2.53 -5.32 6.25
C VAL A 31 -3.17 -6.70 6.25
N ASP A 32 -2.54 -7.63 6.97
CA ASP A 32 -3.03 -9.02 7.07
C ASP A 32 -2.35 -9.62 8.29
N ASP A 33 -3.05 -10.51 9.00
CA ASP A 33 -2.47 -11.11 10.20
C ASP A 33 -1.57 -12.30 9.92
N ASP A 34 -1.42 -12.72 8.68
CA ASP A 34 -0.57 -13.83 8.30
C ASP A 34 0.79 -13.31 7.84
N PRO A 35 1.86 -13.51 8.63
CA PRO A 35 3.16 -12.95 8.26
C PRO A 35 3.74 -13.53 6.98
N GLU A 36 3.47 -14.80 6.66
CA GLU A 36 3.95 -15.37 5.42
C GLU A 36 3.28 -14.71 4.22
N PHE A 37 1.99 -14.45 4.33
CA PHE A 37 1.27 -13.78 3.27
C PHE A 37 1.82 -12.37 3.06
N LEU A 38 2.09 -11.66 4.15
CA LEU A 38 2.65 -10.31 4.05
C LEU A 38 3.99 -10.33 3.34
N ASP A 39 4.87 -11.27 3.71
CA ASP A 39 6.18 -11.36 3.08
C ASP A 39 6.08 -11.70 1.60
N THR A 40 5.22 -12.65 1.27
CA THR A 40 5.02 -13.07 -0.12
C THR A 40 4.53 -11.90 -0.96
N LEU A 41 3.56 -11.18 -0.44
CA LEU A 41 2.97 -10.09 -1.21
C LEU A 41 3.95 -8.92 -1.34
N ARG A 42 4.69 -8.63 -0.28
CA ARG A 42 5.72 -7.58 -0.36
C ARG A 42 6.74 -7.92 -1.44
N GLU A 43 7.26 -9.15 -1.41
CA GLU A 43 8.22 -9.58 -2.40
C GLU A 43 7.68 -9.46 -3.81
N TYR A 44 6.47 -9.95 -4.01
CA TYR A 44 5.88 -9.91 -5.33
C TYR A 44 5.76 -8.47 -5.85
N LEU A 45 5.19 -7.60 -5.03
CA LEU A 45 4.95 -6.23 -5.48
C LEU A 45 6.25 -5.47 -5.69
N GLU A 46 7.23 -5.67 -4.82
CA GLU A 46 8.49 -4.94 -4.94
C GLU A 46 9.32 -5.39 -6.12
N HIS A 47 9.04 -6.58 -6.66
CA HIS A 47 9.74 -7.04 -7.85
C HIS A 47 9.06 -6.62 -9.15
N LEU A 48 7.96 -5.87 -9.07
CA LEU A 48 7.28 -5.40 -10.26
C LEU A 48 7.92 -4.10 -10.76
N GLY A 49 9.14 -4.20 -11.27
CA GLY A 49 9.79 -3.06 -11.90
C GLY A 49 10.25 -1.98 -10.95
N ASN A 50 10.40 -2.30 -9.67
CA ASN A 50 10.90 -1.34 -8.70
C ASN A 50 10.01 -0.10 -8.59
N ARG A 51 8.72 -0.26 -8.83
CA ARG A 51 7.78 0.86 -8.80
C ARG A 51 7.14 1.05 -7.44
N TYR A 52 7.21 0.05 -6.59
CA TYR A 52 6.46 0.04 -5.34
C TYR A 52 7.38 -0.12 -4.14
N VAL A 53 7.04 0.57 -3.06
CA VAL A 53 7.62 0.36 -1.74
C VAL A 53 6.50 -0.19 -0.90
N VAL A 54 6.70 -1.35 -0.28
CA VAL A 54 5.64 -2.03 0.44
C VAL A 54 5.97 -2.06 1.92
N GLU A 55 5.03 -1.56 2.72
CA GLU A 55 5.09 -1.68 4.17
C GLU A 55 4.00 -2.62 4.60
N THR A 56 4.17 -3.27 5.73
CA THR A 56 3.21 -4.27 6.19
C THR A 56 2.78 -3.98 7.62
N ALA A 57 1.56 -4.37 7.94
CA ALA A 57 1.03 -4.30 9.30
C ALA A 57 0.26 -5.59 9.55
N ALA A 58 0.44 -6.16 10.76
CA ALA A 58 -0.20 -7.42 11.11
C ALA A 58 -1.52 -7.21 11.85
N ARG A 59 -1.85 -5.98 12.17
CA ARG A 59 -3.05 -5.66 12.93
C ARG A 59 -3.64 -4.35 12.45
N GLY A 60 -4.95 -4.22 12.62
CA GLY A 60 -5.62 -3.00 12.24
C GLY A 60 -5.13 -1.76 12.98
N SER A 61 -4.89 -1.89 14.29
CA SER A 61 -4.43 -0.74 15.06
C SER A 61 -3.06 -0.27 14.60
N GLU A 62 -2.19 -1.21 14.26
CA GLU A 62 -0.88 -0.86 13.73
C GLU A 62 -1.01 -0.14 12.39
N ALA A 63 -1.88 -0.66 11.53
CA ALA A 63 -2.11 -0.05 10.22
C ALA A 63 -2.58 1.40 10.38
N LEU A 64 -3.53 1.63 11.27
CA LEU A 64 -4.07 2.98 11.46
C LEU A 64 -3.00 3.93 11.98
N SER A 65 -2.14 3.45 12.89
CA SER A 65 -1.03 4.28 13.37
C SER A 65 -0.07 4.63 12.25
N MET A 66 0.21 3.67 11.37
CA MET A 66 1.12 3.92 10.27
C MET A 66 0.54 4.94 9.30
N VAL A 67 -0.75 4.83 9.00
CA VAL A 67 -1.40 5.77 8.10
C VAL A 67 -1.41 7.18 8.70
N ALA A 68 -1.64 7.28 10.00
CA ALA A 68 -1.67 8.58 10.66
C ALA A 68 -0.31 9.26 10.62
N ARG A 69 0.77 8.47 10.65
CA ARG A 69 2.11 9.05 10.60
C ARG A 69 2.56 9.41 9.20
N ALA A 70 2.19 8.61 8.23
CA ALA A 70 2.60 8.86 6.85
C ALA A 70 1.58 8.22 5.91
N ARG A 71 0.92 9.03 5.13
CA ARG A 71 -0.13 8.57 4.23
C ARG A 71 0.44 7.65 3.16
N PRO A 72 -0.04 6.42 3.03
CA PRO A 72 0.35 5.59 1.89
C PRO A 72 -0.42 6.00 0.65
N ASP A 73 0.05 5.52 -0.48
CA ASP A 73 -0.64 5.77 -1.74
C ASP A 73 -1.74 4.74 -2.00
N MET A 74 -1.72 3.63 -1.28
CA MET A 74 -2.75 2.61 -1.36
C MET A 74 -2.66 1.70 -0.14
N VAL A 75 -3.79 1.14 0.26
CA VAL A 75 -3.85 0.13 1.32
C VAL A 75 -4.49 -1.12 0.74
N ILE A 76 -3.88 -2.27 1.01
CA ILE A 76 -4.44 -3.59 0.70
C ILE A 76 -4.76 -4.20 2.06
N LEU A 77 -6.02 -4.54 2.29
CA LEU A 77 -6.53 -4.77 3.64
C LEU A 77 -7.34 -6.05 3.71
N ASP A 78 -6.90 -6.98 4.55
CA ASP A 78 -7.63 -8.21 4.78
C ASP A 78 -8.91 -7.92 5.58
N VAL A 79 -10.00 -8.52 5.16
CA VAL A 79 -11.27 -8.36 5.87
C VAL A 79 -11.26 -9.08 7.20
N GLU A 80 -10.70 -10.31 7.21
CA GLU A 80 -10.79 -11.16 8.39
C GLU A 80 -9.52 -11.15 9.20
N MET A 81 -9.52 -10.38 10.26
CA MET A 81 -8.39 -10.32 11.17
C MET A 81 -8.90 -10.40 12.59
N PRO A 82 -8.16 -11.03 13.51
CA PRO A 82 -8.56 -11.03 14.91
C PRO A 82 -8.49 -9.63 15.49
N GLY A 83 -9.35 -9.36 16.44
CA GLY A 83 -9.44 -8.06 17.06
C GLY A 83 -10.21 -7.10 16.18
N MET A 84 -9.53 -6.12 15.62
CA MET A 84 -10.19 -5.17 14.73
C MET A 84 -10.29 -5.75 13.33
N SER A 85 -11.51 -5.92 12.84
CA SER A 85 -11.73 -6.49 11.51
C SER A 85 -11.33 -5.48 10.42
N GLY A 86 -11.12 -6.00 9.21
CA GLY A 86 -10.81 -5.13 8.08
C GLY A 86 -11.89 -4.11 7.80
N VAL A 87 -13.16 -4.48 8.02
CA VAL A 87 -14.25 -3.53 7.82
C VAL A 87 -14.13 -2.36 8.79
N GLN A 88 -13.80 -2.65 10.05
CA GLN A 88 -13.59 -1.60 11.04
C GLN A 88 -12.39 -0.71 10.70
N VAL A 89 -11.31 -1.33 10.18
CA VAL A 89 -10.14 -0.58 9.76
C VAL A 89 -10.51 0.33 8.59
N LEU A 90 -11.28 -0.19 7.63
CA LEU A 90 -11.71 0.61 6.49
C LEU A 90 -12.51 1.82 6.93
N ALA A 91 -13.44 1.63 7.85
CA ALA A 91 -14.23 2.76 8.35
C ALA A 91 -13.34 3.82 8.99
N SER A 92 -12.35 3.38 9.76
CA SER A 92 -11.43 4.32 10.40
C SER A 92 -10.53 5.01 9.38
N LEU A 93 -10.09 4.27 8.35
CA LEU A 93 -9.31 4.89 7.28
C LEU A 93 -10.11 5.97 6.56
N ARG A 94 -11.38 5.70 6.28
CA ARG A 94 -12.22 6.70 5.63
C ARG A 94 -12.35 7.96 6.46
N ALA A 95 -12.38 7.80 7.79
CA ALA A 95 -12.43 8.96 8.68
C ALA A 95 -11.12 9.73 8.68
N LEU A 96 -10.00 9.03 8.57
CA LEU A 96 -8.69 9.68 8.53
C LEU A 96 -8.44 10.36 7.20
N ASP A 97 -8.73 9.68 6.12
CA ASP A 97 -8.45 10.21 4.79
C ASP A 97 -9.31 9.46 3.77
N PRO A 98 -10.38 10.08 3.29
CA PRO A 98 -11.28 9.40 2.34
C PRO A 98 -10.67 9.23 0.94
N THR A 99 -9.48 9.77 0.69
CA THR A 99 -8.90 9.72 -0.65
C THR A 99 -7.95 8.54 -0.85
N ILE A 100 -7.57 7.82 0.21
CA ILE A 100 -6.66 6.70 0.08
C ILE A 100 -7.39 5.53 -0.58
N PRO A 101 -6.90 5.03 -1.73
CA PRO A 101 -7.52 3.84 -2.32
C PRO A 101 -7.30 2.63 -1.44
N VAL A 102 -8.36 1.86 -1.21
CA VAL A 102 -8.28 0.65 -0.37
C VAL A 102 -8.83 -0.51 -1.18
N ILE A 103 -8.03 -1.56 -1.32
CA ILE A 103 -8.44 -2.82 -1.92
C ILE A 103 -8.65 -3.81 -0.78
N MET A 104 -9.82 -4.42 -0.71
CA MET A 104 -10.09 -5.41 0.32
C MET A 104 -9.73 -6.80 -0.16
N LEU A 105 -9.16 -7.60 0.74
CA LEU A 105 -8.92 -9.02 0.48
C LEU A 105 -9.92 -9.79 1.31
N THR A 106 -10.60 -10.76 0.70
CA THR A 106 -11.63 -11.48 1.44
C THR A 106 -11.69 -12.94 1.03
N ALA A 107 -11.83 -13.81 2.04
CA ALA A 107 -12.11 -15.22 1.80
C ALA A 107 -13.61 -15.47 1.67
N ASN A 108 -14.42 -14.45 1.88
CA ASN A 108 -15.86 -14.59 1.84
C ASN A 108 -16.33 -14.70 0.41
N THR A 109 -17.07 -15.76 0.09
CA THR A 109 -17.47 -16.02 -1.28
C THR A 109 -18.90 -15.62 -1.60
N ASP A 110 -19.68 -15.15 -0.63
CA ASP A 110 -21.07 -14.84 -0.89
C ASP A 110 -21.30 -13.40 -1.35
N GLY A 111 -20.27 -12.60 -1.41
CA GLY A 111 -20.36 -11.26 -1.94
C GLY A 111 -20.93 -10.22 -1.00
N SER A 112 -21.48 -10.62 0.14
CA SER A 112 -22.11 -9.65 1.03
C SER A 112 -21.06 -8.72 1.65
N VAL A 113 -19.93 -9.27 2.04
CA VAL A 113 -18.86 -8.47 2.63
C VAL A 113 -18.26 -7.56 1.58
N ALA A 114 -18.07 -8.07 0.36
CA ALA A 114 -17.53 -7.25 -0.71
C ALA A 114 -18.43 -6.04 -0.97
N GLY A 115 -19.76 -6.28 -1.04
CA GLY A 115 -20.71 -5.19 -1.24
C GLY A 115 -20.65 -4.17 -0.11
N GLU A 116 -20.55 -4.64 1.13
CA GLU A 116 -20.47 -3.75 2.27
C GLU A 116 -19.22 -2.89 2.22
N THR A 117 -18.08 -3.49 1.89
CA THR A 117 -16.84 -2.72 1.86
C THR A 117 -16.82 -1.71 0.72
N LEU A 118 -17.43 -2.04 -0.41
CA LEU A 118 -17.53 -1.07 -1.49
C LEU A 118 -18.40 0.11 -1.09
N LYS A 119 -19.48 -0.15 -0.35
CA LYS A 119 -20.32 0.94 0.16
C LYS A 119 -19.57 1.82 1.14
N LEU A 120 -18.62 1.26 1.88
CA LEU A 120 -17.81 2.02 2.81
C LEU A 120 -16.65 2.73 2.14
N GLY A 121 -16.50 2.59 0.84
CA GLY A 121 -15.53 3.36 0.10
C GLY A 121 -14.29 2.60 -0.36
N ALA A 122 -14.25 1.27 -0.23
CA ALA A 122 -13.18 0.51 -0.86
C ALA A 122 -13.31 0.64 -2.38
N VAL A 123 -12.17 0.74 -3.06
CA VAL A 123 -12.22 0.90 -4.52
C VAL A 123 -12.43 -0.43 -5.23
N SER A 124 -12.03 -1.53 -4.60
CA SER A 124 -12.23 -2.85 -5.17
C SER A 124 -11.98 -3.89 -4.10
N TYR A 125 -12.15 -5.15 -4.46
CA TYR A 125 -11.82 -6.26 -3.59
C TYR A 125 -11.20 -7.37 -4.41
N ALA A 126 -10.44 -8.25 -3.75
CA ALA A 126 -9.85 -9.41 -4.38
C ALA A 126 -10.11 -10.63 -3.49
N PRO A 127 -10.61 -11.71 -4.06
CA PRO A 127 -10.88 -12.90 -3.27
C PRO A 127 -9.61 -13.66 -2.94
N LYS A 128 -9.62 -14.38 -1.83
CA LYS A 128 -8.57 -15.34 -1.51
C LYS A 128 -9.07 -16.72 -1.91
N PRO A 129 -8.21 -17.59 -2.42
CA PRO A 129 -6.76 -17.41 -2.59
C PRO A 129 -6.46 -16.36 -3.65
N LEU A 130 -5.46 -15.56 -3.38
CA LEU A 130 -5.21 -14.37 -4.18
C LEU A 130 -4.62 -14.70 -5.53
N ASN A 131 -5.20 -14.15 -6.59
CA ASN A 131 -4.63 -14.22 -7.92
C ASN A 131 -3.71 -13.01 -8.06
N LEU A 132 -2.40 -13.26 -8.15
CA LEU A 132 -1.43 -12.17 -8.15
C LEU A 132 -1.53 -11.29 -9.38
N LYS A 133 -1.89 -11.87 -10.52
CA LYS A 133 -2.05 -11.06 -11.73
C LYS A 133 -3.25 -10.14 -11.62
N TYR A 134 -4.32 -10.62 -11.00
CA TYR A 134 -5.47 -9.77 -10.79
C TYR A 134 -5.14 -8.63 -9.83
N LEU A 135 -4.41 -8.95 -8.76
CA LEU A 135 -4.00 -7.91 -7.81
C LEU A 135 -3.11 -6.89 -8.49
N ASP A 136 -2.15 -7.35 -9.31
CA ASP A 136 -1.29 -6.46 -10.05
C ASP A 136 -2.11 -5.48 -10.89
N HIS A 137 -3.14 -5.99 -11.55
CA HIS A 137 -4.03 -5.14 -12.34
C HIS A 137 -4.74 -4.10 -11.47
N LEU A 138 -5.25 -4.51 -10.31
CA LEU A 138 -5.92 -3.58 -9.41
C LEU A 138 -4.95 -2.51 -8.89
N VAL A 139 -3.76 -2.94 -8.50
CA VAL A 139 -2.77 -2.00 -7.99
C VAL A 139 -2.40 -1.00 -9.09
N ALA A 140 -2.14 -1.47 -10.30
CA ALA A 140 -1.79 -0.59 -11.39
C ALA A 140 -2.91 0.39 -11.72
N THR A 141 -4.16 -0.04 -11.54
CA THR A 141 -5.31 0.79 -11.84
C THR A 141 -5.52 1.88 -10.80
N PHE A 142 -5.37 1.54 -9.52
CA PHE A 142 -5.79 2.45 -8.45
C PHE A 142 -4.66 3.11 -7.68
N ALA A 143 -3.46 2.53 -7.67
CA ALA A 143 -2.35 3.07 -6.88
C ALA A 143 -1.68 4.18 -7.65
N THR A 144 -2.26 5.35 -7.60
CA THR A 144 -1.75 6.50 -8.32
C THR A 144 -1.20 7.51 -7.34
N LYS A 145 0.05 7.85 -7.49
CA LYS A 145 0.65 8.82 -6.63
C LYS A 145 0.12 10.21 -6.98
N PRO A 146 -0.32 10.96 -6.00
CA PRO A 146 -0.79 12.32 -6.28
C PRO A 146 0.33 13.15 -6.88
N ARG A 147 0.00 13.98 -7.90
CA ARG A 147 0.97 14.80 -8.48
C ARG A 147 0.99 16.05 -7.78
N GLY A 148 1.63 16.23 -6.78
CA GLY A 148 1.63 17.43 -6.02
C GLY A 148 1.77 18.58 -6.87
N GLY A 149 1.05 19.49 -6.80
CA GLY A 149 1.13 20.72 -7.52
C GLY A 149 1.09 20.60 -8.93
N SER A 150 1.33 19.50 -9.42
CA SER A 150 1.44 19.49 -10.76
C SER A 150 0.18 19.59 -11.29
N SER A 151 -0.54 19.33 -10.91
CA SER A 151 -1.52 19.43 -11.52
C SER A 151 -1.98 20.34 -11.58
N ALA A 152 -1.64 20.69 -11.13
CA ALA A 152 -2.23 21.76 -11.30
C ALA A 152 -2.88 21.68 -12.06
#